data_08b48a994b5753033d521a0360d2b13b
#
_entry.id   08b48a994b5753033d521a0360d2b13b
#
_cell.length_a   1.000
_cell.length_b   1.000
_cell.length_c   1.000
_cell.angle_alpha   90.00
_cell.angle_beta   90.00
_cell.angle_gamma   90.00
#
_symmetry.space_group_name_H-M   'P 1'
#
loop_
_entity.id
_entity.type
_entity.pdbx_description
1 polymer ?
#
loop_
_entity_poly.entity_id
_entity_poly.type
_entity_poly.pdbx_seq_one_letter_code
_entity_poly.pdbx_strand_id
1 'polypeptide(L)'
;MKVKSSSRLAIFDTFKTKEVELTGEANRQRAIITILANSTNPAERTRTGISKKIAKRYGISWKNIYSGIFKDLDVVLLPMKIAEEDGRLPLKRGPKALQEKGIPFYHLTKKGIMIALSISEVKDREELLKTFFSQAESSEKGFEKILSNLLKTSPNFTHSIFQRYVKAFCDNKFRELLPFDLSKLRYVSDDSLIIQKEILEAFMKLSKQDKYDALRFLNEITSDVDDHR
;
A
#
# COMPACT_ATOMS: atom_id res chain seq x y z
N MET A 1 15.18 27.96 16.02
CA MET A 1 14.18 26.88 16.19
C MET A 1 14.19 26.00 14.95
N LYS A 2 14.64 24.75 15.05
CA LYS A 2 14.48 23.79 13.95
C LYS A 2 13.01 23.43 13.85
N VAL A 3 12.36 23.81 12.76
CA VAL A 3 11.01 23.34 12.42
C VAL A 3 11.08 21.82 12.45
N LYS A 4 10.35 21.17 13.38
CA LYS A 4 10.15 19.73 13.37
C LYS A 4 9.51 19.41 12.02
N SER A 5 10.26 18.78 11.11
CA SER A 5 9.72 18.21 9.89
C SER A 5 8.54 17.33 10.33
N SER A 6 7.33 17.72 9.96
CA SER A 6 6.14 16.90 10.20
C SER A 6 6.36 15.57 9.51
N SER A 7 6.20 14.47 10.25
CA SER A 7 6.29 13.11 9.69
C SER A 7 5.30 13.00 8.54
N ARG A 8 5.79 12.83 7.32
CA ARG A 8 4.97 12.73 6.10
C ARG A 8 5.20 11.38 5.43
N LEU A 9 4.13 10.75 4.99
CA LEU A 9 4.20 9.56 4.17
C LEU A 9 4.53 9.93 2.72
N ALA A 10 5.65 9.43 2.21
CA ALA A 10 6.23 9.82 0.91
C ALA A 10 6.06 8.77 -0.19
N ILE A 11 5.24 7.72 0.01
CA ILE A 11 5.15 6.54 -0.87
C ILE A 11 4.81 6.82 -2.34
N PHE A 12 4.34 8.01 -2.67
CA PHE A 12 4.03 8.45 -4.03
C PHE A 12 4.94 9.59 -4.51
N ASP A 13 5.96 9.97 -3.72
CA ASP A 13 6.84 11.05 -4.09
C ASP A 13 7.77 10.64 -5.24
N THR A 14 7.79 11.45 -6.29
CA THR A 14 8.64 11.28 -7.47
C THR A 14 9.70 12.36 -7.54
N PHE A 15 10.72 12.17 -8.35
CA PHE A 15 11.70 13.22 -8.63
C PHE A 15 11.06 14.32 -9.48
N LYS A 16 11.39 15.59 -9.19
CA LYS A 16 10.87 16.75 -9.94
C LYS A 16 11.24 16.71 -11.43
N THR A 17 12.38 16.12 -11.76
CA THR A 17 12.90 16.01 -13.14
C THR A 17 12.51 14.71 -13.83
N LYS A 18 11.95 13.74 -13.08
CA LYS A 18 11.54 12.43 -13.57
C LYS A 18 10.25 12.03 -12.86
N GLU A 19 9.13 12.51 -13.37
CA GLU A 19 7.80 12.38 -12.73
C GLU A 19 7.32 10.92 -12.55
N VAL A 20 7.91 9.97 -13.27
CA VAL A 20 7.57 8.55 -13.17
C VAL A 20 8.45 7.81 -12.15
N GLU A 21 9.65 8.35 -11.82
CA GLU A 21 10.61 7.69 -10.94
C GLU A 21 10.39 8.09 -9.48
N LEU A 22 10.10 7.09 -8.63
CA LEU A 22 9.93 7.30 -7.20
C LEU A 22 11.24 7.73 -6.52
N THR A 23 11.14 8.62 -5.55
CA THR A 23 12.29 9.01 -4.71
C THR A 23 12.82 7.83 -3.90
N GLY A 24 14.08 7.89 -3.49
CA GLY A 24 14.66 6.85 -2.64
C GLY A 24 13.92 6.67 -1.30
N GLU A 25 13.33 7.74 -0.77
CA GLU A 25 12.47 7.66 0.44
C GLU A 25 11.16 6.94 0.13
N ALA A 26 10.49 7.29 -0.97
CA ALA A 26 9.27 6.62 -1.42
C ALA A 26 9.50 5.12 -1.61
N ASN A 27 10.56 4.75 -2.31
CA ASN A 27 10.93 3.37 -2.55
C ASN A 27 11.19 2.59 -1.24
N ARG A 28 11.89 3.19 -0.26
CA ARG A 28 12.14 2.54 1.03
C ARG A 28 10.85 2.37 1.84
N GLN A 29 10.01 3.40 1.95
CA GLN A 29 8.73 3.32 2.68
C GLN A 29 7.80 2.28 2.06
N ARG A 30 7.66 2.25 0.73
CA ARG A 30 6.91 1.20 0.02
C ARG A 30 7.46 -0.18 0.31
N ALA A 31 8.78 -0.35 0.25
CA ALA A 31 9.42 -1.65 0.50
C ALA A 31 9.20 -2.13 1.95
N ILE A 32 9.27 -1.25 2.96
CA ILE A 32 8.96 -1.58 4.35
C ILE A 32 7.51 -2.06 4.47
N ILE A 33 6.55 -1.28 3.95
CA ILE A 33 5.12 -1.61 4.01
C ILE A 33 4.84 -2.94 3.29
N THR A 34 5.43 -3.15 2.11
CA THR A 34 5.29 -4.39 1.34
C THR A 34 5.81 -5.61 2.10
N ILE A 35 6.95 -5.48 2.80
CA ILE A 35 7.50 -6.57 3.61
C ILE A 35 6.58 -6.88 4.79
N LEU A 36 6.09 -5.86 5.49
CA LEU A 36 5.17 -6.04 6.61
C LEU A 36 3.84 -6.66 6.17
N ALA A 37 3.36 -6.33 4.97
CA ALA A 37 2.15 -6.91 4.39
C ALA A 37 2.30 -8.38 3.97
N ASN A 38 3.47 -8.72 3.37
CA ASN A 38 3.67 -10.03 2.73
C ASN A 38 4.38 -11.06 3.64
N SER A 39 4.91 -10.65 4.80
CA SER A 39 5.68 -11.54 5.69
C SER A 39 4.90 -11.93 6.93
N THR A 40 4.78 -13.23 7.16
CA THR A 40 4.23 -13.80 8.40
C THR A 40 5.33 -14.08 9.44
N ASN A 41 6.59 -14.25 9.01
CA ASN A 41 7.72 -14.57 9.89
C ASN A 41 8.16 -13.35 10.72
N PRO A 42 8.07 -13.38 12.06
CA PRO A 42 8.47 -12.27 12.92
C PRO A 42 9.93 -11.82 12.72
N ALA A 43 10.87 -12.74 12.43
CA ALA A 43 12.27 -12.38 12.20
C ALA A 43 12.47 -11.48 10.97
N GLU A 44 11.63 -11.62 9.95
CA GLU A 44 11.67 -10.78 8.74
C GLU A 44 11.03 -9.41 8.96
N ARG A 45 10.18 -9.28 9.97
CA ARG A 45 9.48 -8.06 10.35
C ARG A 45 10.24 -7.22 11.39
N THR A 46 11.47 -7.64 11.78
CA THR A 46 12.39 -6.80 12.58
C THR A 46 13.08 -5.76 11.68
N ARG A 47 13.62 -4.67 12.27
CA ARG A 47 14.42 -3.66 11.53
C ARG A 47 15.52 -4.30 10.69
N THR A 48 16.25 -5.24 11.29
CA THR A 48 17.34 -5.96 10.59
C THR A 48 16.80 -6.88 9.51
N GLY A 49 15.71 -7.60 9.77
CA GLY A 49 15.05 -8.47 8.79
C GLY A 49 14.56 -7.70 7.56
N ILE A 50 13.87 -6.59 7.80
CA ILE A 50 13.41 -5.67 6.75
C ILE A 50 14.59 -5.15 5.93
N SER A 51 15.66 -4.68 6.60
CA SER A 51 16.87 -4.16 5.92
C SER A 51 17.54 -5.21 5.05
N LYS A 52 17.64 -6.44 5.52
CA LYS A 52 18.21 -7.56 4.75
C LYS A 52 17.37 -7.91 3.52
N LYS A 53 16.04 -7.95 3.65
CA LYS A 53 15.14 -8.23 2.52
C LYS A 53 15.22 -7.14 1.46
N ILE A 54 15.20 -5.87 1.85
CA ILE A 54 15.32 -4.75 0.91
C ILE A 54 16.68 -4.78 0.23
N ALA A 55 17.76 -4.95 1.00
CA ALA A 55 19.12 -5.02 0.48
C ALA A 55 19.30 -6.14 -0.56
N LYS A 56 18.72 -7.32 -0.28
CA LYS A 56 18.72 -8.46 -1.22
C LYS A 56 18.02 -8.11 -2.54
N ARG A 57 16.89 -7.38 -2.48
CA ARG A 57 16.14 -6.97 -3.68
C ARG A 57 16.94 -6.01 -4.56
N TYR A 58 17.73 -5.11 -3.96
CA TYR A 58 18.51 -4.10 -4.69
C TYR A 58 19.98 -4.49 -4.92
N GLY A 59 20.42 -5.66 -4.50
CA GLY A 59 21.81 -6.12 -4.66
C GLY A 59 22.84 -5.29 -3.88
N ILE A 60 22.46 -4.68 -2.75
CA ILE A 60 23.30 -3.80 -1.93
C ILE A 60 23.53 -4.34 -0.52
N SER A 61 24.54 -3.82 0.20
CA SER A 61 24.75 -4.18 1.60
C SER A 61 23.61 -3.64 2.47
N TRP A 62 23.05 -4.49 3.36
CA TRP A 62 21.97 -4.09 4.27
C TRP A 62 22.41 -2.97 5.24
N LYS A 63 23.70 -2.88 5.57
CA LYS A 63 24.25 -1.81 6.41
C LYS A 63 24.08 -0.43 5.78
N ASN A 64 24.16 -0.32 4.46
CA ASN A 64 24.05 0.94 3.73
C ASN A 64 22.64 1.55 3.78
N ILE A 65 21.61 0.72 3.94
CA ILE A 65 20.22 1.18 3.97
C ILE A 65 19.61 1.18 5.37
N TYR A 66 20.29 0.56 6.36
CA TYR A 66 19.75 0.34 7.71
C TYR A 66 19.34 1.65 8.39
N SER A 67 20.17 2.69 8.31
CA SER A 67 19.86 4.00 8.91
C SER A 67 18.63 4.66 8.27
N GLY A 68 18.48 4.55 6.96
CA GLY A 68 17.29 5.03 6.24
C GLY A 68 16.02 4.30 6.65
N ILE A 69 16.09 2.97 6.76
CA ILE A 69 14.95 2.14 7.19
C ILE A 69 14.59 2.44 8.66
N PHE A 70 15.58 2.59 9.53
CA PHE A 70 15.37 2.99 10.91
C PHE A 70 14.65 4.33 10.99
N LYS A 71 15.11 5.33 10.21
CA LYS A 71 14.46 6.64 10.14
C LYS A 71 13.03 6.55 9.63
N ASP A 72 12.81 5.87 8.51
CA ASP A 72 11.46 5.75 7.92
C ASP A 72 10.50 5.03 8.87
N LEU A 73 10.94 3.96 9.55
CA LEU A 73 10.11 3.22 10.50
C LEU A 73 9.82 4.06 11.77
N ASP A 74 10.86 4.59 12.43
CA ASP A 74 10.73 5.21 13.76
C ASP A 74 10.24 6.68 13.72
N VAL A 75 10.50 7.40 12.62
CA VAL A 75 10.13 8.82 12.50
C VAL A 75 8.85 9.00 11.67
N VAL A 76 8.52 8.04 10.80
CA VAL A 76 7.34 8.16 9.93
C VAL A 76 6.29 7.10 10.25
N LEU A 77 6.61 5.82 10.03
CA LEU A 77 5.57 4.78 10.02
C LEU A 77 4.97 4.51 11.40
N LEU A 78 5.80 4.46 12.46
CA LEU A 78 5.32 4.25 13.83
C LEU A 78 4.57 5.49 14.37
N PRO A 79 5.08 6.73 14.28
CA PRO A 79 4.37 7.91 14.75
C PRO A 79 3.06 8.18 14.00
N MET A 80 2.98 7.85 12.70
CA MET A 80 1.76 7.95 11.90
C MET A 80 0.77 6.80 12.15
N LYS A 81 1.11 5.85 13.02
CA LYS A 81 0.32 4.64 13.29
C LYS A 81 0.02 3.84 12.01
N ILE A 82 0.99 3.74 11.13
CA ILE A 82 0.93 2.91 9.92
C ILE A 82 1.41 1.50 10.26
N ALA A 83 2.43 1.40 11.10
CA ALA A 83 2.91 0.16 11.70
C ALA A 83 2.94 0.31 13.22
N GLU A 84 2.95 -0.82 13.92
CA GLU A 84 3.13 -0.88 15.36
C GLU A 84 3.94 -2.12 15.77
N GLU A 85 4.44 -2.12 17.00
CA GLU A 85 5.16 -3.27 17.57
C GLU A 85 4.18 -4.41 17.84
N ASP A 86 4.42 -5.57 17.26
CA ASP A 86 3.60 -6.79 17.39
C ASP A 86 4.12 -7.71 18.53
N GLY A 87 5.39 -7.54 18.91
CA GLY A 87 6.03 -8.29 19.96
C GLY A 87 7.54 -8.25 19.84
N ARG A 88 8.22 -9.12 20.60
CA ARG A 88 9.68 -9.16 20.68
C ARG A 88 10.21 -10.57 20.54
N LEU A 89 11.24 -10.72 19.73
CA LEU A 89 12.01 -11.94 19.62
C LEU A 89 13.05 -12.03 20.75
N PRO A 90 13.28 -13.22 21.34
CA PRO A 90 14.31 -13.39 22.35
C PRO A 90 15.71 -13.15 21.77
N LEU A 91 16.61 -12.61 22.58
CA LEU A 91 18.01 -12.49 22.21
C LEU A 91 18.66 -13.90 22.28
N LYS A 92 19.34 -14.26 21.18
CA LYS A 92 19.81 -15.65 21.00
C LYS A 92 21.02 -16.05 21.86
N ARG A 93 21.77 -15.13 22.51
CA ARG A 93 23.02 -15.45 23.25
C ARG A 93 23.33 -14.45 24.37
N GLY A 94 23.88 -14.99 25.47
CA GLY A 94 24.56 -14.29 26.56
C GLY A 94 23.75 -14.12 27.83
N PRO A 95 24.41 -13.90 28.99
CA PRO A 95 23.72 -13.72 30.28
C PRO A 95 22.78 -12.52 30.35
N LYS A 96 22.99 -11.52 29.49
CA LYS A 96 22.09 -10.36 29.32
C LYS A 96 20.77 -10.69 28.61
N ALA A 97 20.67 -11.81 27.90
CA ALA A 97 19.49 -12.22 27.15
C ALA A 97 18.21 -12.35 28.00
N LEU A 98 18.37 -12.61 29.29
CA LEU A 98 17.28 -12.71 30.27
C LEU A 98 16.83 -11.33 30.82
N GLN A 99 17.67 -10.31 30.68
CA GLN A 99 17.44 -8.95 31.25
C GLN A 99 17.00 -7.91 30.19
N GLU A 100 17.26 -8.17 28.91
CA GLU A 100 16.93 -7.23 27.83
C GLU A 100 15.57 -7.53 27.20
N LYS A 101 14.85 -6.46 26.80
CA LYS A 101 13.49 -6.53 26.26
C LYS A 101 13.35 -7.27 24.90
N GLY A 102 14.42 -7.88 24.38
CA GLY A 102 14.42 -8.58 23.10
C GLY A 102 14.35 -7.65 21.87
N ILE A 103 14.27 -8.24 20.67
CA ILE A 103 14.29 -7.52 19.39
C ILE A 103 12.84 -7.27 18.94
N PRO A 104 12.37 -6.01 18.79
CA PRO A 104 11.02 -5.73 18.37
C PRO A 104 10.79 -6.15 16.91
N PHE A 105 9.61 -6.69 16.63
CA PHE A 105 9.09 -6.90 15.29
C PHE A 105 7.74 -6.20 15.14
N TYR A 106 7.37 -5.88 13.91
CA TYR A 106 6.29 -4.96 13.62
C TYR A 106 5.22 -5.60 12.74
N HIS A 107 4.01 -5.07 12.80
CA HIS A 107 2.94 -5.38 11.86
C HIS A 107 2.26 -4.09 11.36
N LEU A 108 1.44 -4.21 10.34
CA LEU A 108 0.63 -3.10 9.84
C LEU A 108 -0.62 -2.94 10.69
N THR A 109 -0.91 -1.72 11.09
CA THR A 109 -2.22 -1.37 11.65
C THR A 109 -3.30 -1.39 10.57
N LYS A 110 -4.58 -1.23 10.92
CA LYS A 110 -5.67 -1.03 9.95
C LYS A 110 -5.35 0.08 8.94
N LYS A 111 -4.80 1.20 9.40
CA LYS A 111 -4.32 2.30 8.54
C LYS A 111 -3.21 1.84 7.60
N GLY A 112 -2.26 1.08 8.12
CA GLY A 112 -1.17 0.50 7.32
C GLY A 112 -1.65 -0.50 6.28
N ILE A 113 -2.65 -1.32 6.59
CA ILE A 113 -3.26 -2.27 5.64
C ILE A 113 -3.91 -1.50 4.48
N MET A 114 -4.65 -0.41 4.75
CA MET A 114 -5.22 0.42 3.68
C MET A 114 -4.14 1.00 2.77
N ILE A 115 -3.04 1.48 3.35
CA ILE A 115 -1.89 1.98 2.58
C ILE A 115 -1.26 0.86 1.76
N ALA A 116 -1.10 -0.35 2.33
CA ALA A 116 -0.57 -1.51 1.60
C ALA A 116 -1.43 -1.89 0.39
N LEU A 117 -2.77 -1.81 0.49
CA LEU A 117 -3.69 -2.06 -0.63
C LEU A 117 -3.49 -1.09 -1.81
N SER A 118 -2.87 0.08 -1.57
CA SER A 118 -2.53 1.07 -2.61
C SER A 118 -1.17 0.85 -3.27
N ILE A 119 -0.40 -0.15 -2.83
CA ILE A 119 0.94 -0.45 -3.32
C ILE A 119 0.91 -1.65 -4.27
N SER A 120 1.42 -1.47 -5.49
CA SER A 120 1.36 -2.48 -6.56
C SER A 120 2.12 -3.77 -6.22
N GLU A 121 3.21 -3.68 -5.46
CA GLU A 121 4.09 -4.78 -5.08
C GLU A 121 3.53 -5.69 -3.98
N VAL A 122 2.41 -5.31 -3.39
CA VAL A 122 1.72 -6.13 -2.37
C VAL A 122 1.00 -7.29 -3.06
N LYS A 123 1.25 -8.49 -2.53
CA LYS A 123 0.63 -9.74 -2.98
C LYS A 123 -0.74 -9.91 -2.32
N ASP A 124 -1.21 -10.99 -2.02
CA ASP A 124 -2.40 -11.42 -1.22
C ASP A 124 -3.40 -10.29 -0.80
N ARG A 125 -3.75 -9.41 -1.77
CA ARG A 125 -4.64 -8.26 -1.53
C ARG A 125 -6.01 -8.68 -1.02
N GLU A 126 -6.49 -9.89 -1.39
CA GLU A 126 -7.76 -10.41 -0.90
C GLU A 126 -7.72 -10.64 0.61
N GLU A 127 -6.65 -11.23 1.13
CA GLU A 127 -6.48 -11.48 2.56
C GLU A 127 -6.29 -10.17 3.35
N LEU A 128 -5.53 -9.24 2.79
CA LEU A 128 -5.40 -7.90 3.38
C LEU A 128 -6.73 -7.14 3.41
N LEU A 129 -7.55 -7.26 2.37
CA LEU A 129 -8.86 -6.63 2.33
C LEU A 129 -9.80 -7.23 3.38
N LYS A 130 -9.81 -8.55 3.54
CA LYS A 130 -10.56 -9.23 4.62
C LYS A 130 -10.08 -8.76 6.00
N THR A 131 -8.76 -8.72 6.21
CA THR A 131 -8.17 -8.24 7.47
C THR A 131 -8.54 -6.78 7.74
N PHE A 132 -8.57 -5.91 6.71
CA PHE A 132 -9.02 -4.54 6.84
C PHE A 132 -10.47 -4.46 7.33
N PHE A 133 -11.38 -5.22 6.71
CA PHE A 133 -12.80 -5.19 7.05
C PHE A 133 -13.15 -5.95 8.34
N SER A 134 -12.33 -6.92 8.77
CA SER A 134 -12.50 -7.54 10.09
C SER A 134 -12.36 -6.54 11.24
N GLN A 135 -11.59 -5.47 11.02
CA GLN A 135 -11.37 -4.36 11.96
C GLN A 135 -12.25 -3.13 11.61
N ALA A 136 -13.20 -3.28 10.69
CA ALA A 136 -13.98 -2.16 10.17
C ALA A 136 -15.13 -1.76 11.10
N GLU A 137 -15.38 -0.45 11.16
CA GLU A 137 -16.57 0.11 11.78
C GLU A 137 -17.83 -0.21 10.96
N SER A 138 -19.01 -0.07 11.58
CA SER A 138 -20.28 -0.38 10.92
C SER A 138 -20.49 0.39 9.61
N SER A 139 -20.01 1.61 9.51
CA SER A 139 -20.06 2.46 8.31
C SER A 139 -19.22 1.93 7.15
N GLU A 140 -18.14 1.21 7.44
CA GLU A 140 -17.22 0.67 6.44
C GLU A 140 -17.65 -0.73 5.96
N LYS A 141 -18.33 -1.52 6.80
CA LYS A 141 -18.74 -2.91 6.48
C LYS A 141 -19.58 -3.02 5.21
N GLY A 142 -20.35 -1.98 4.88
CA GLY A 142 -21.14 -1.94 3.65
C GLY A 142 -20.32 -2.05 2.36
N PHE A 143 -19.02 -1.70 2.42
CA PHE A 143 -18.12 -1.76 1.25
C PHE A 143 -17.43 -3.11 1.09
N GLU A 144 -17.38 -3.94 2.12
CA GLU A 144 -16.63 -5.22 2.12
C GLU A 144 -17.02 -6.11 0.94
N LYS A 145 -18.31 -6.41 0.81
CA LYS A 145 -18.82 -7.28 -0.26
C LYS A 145 -18.55 -6.71 -1.65
N ILE A 146 -18.75 -5.40 -1.81
CA ILE A 146 -18.55 -4.72 -3.10
C ILE A 146 -17.09 -4.76 -3.49
N LEU A 147 -16.19 -4.32 -2.60
CA LEU A 147 -14.76 -4.26 -2.88
C LEU A 147 -14.13 -5.64 -3.03
N SER A 148 -14.60 -6.64 -2.26
CA SER A 148 -14.15 -8.03 -2.43
C SER A 148 -14.54 -8.61 -3.80
N ASN A 149 -15.75 -8.34 -4.28
CA ASN A 149 -16.18 -8.76 -5.61
C ASN A 149 -15.40 -8.02 -6.71
N LEU A 150 -15.23 -6.70 -6.57
CA LEU A 150 -14.45 -5.89 -7.52
C LEU A 150 -12.98 -6.32 -7.55
N LEU A 151 -12.39 -6.67 -6.41
CA LEU A 151 -11.01 -7.15 -6.37
C LEU A 151 -10.82 -8.46 -7.14
N LYS A 152 -11.81 -9.35 -7.13
CA LYS A 152 -11.79 -10.62 -7.88
C LYS A 152 -12.01 -10.44 -9.38
N THR A 153 -12.89 -9.51 -9.75
CA THR A 153 -13.30 -9.34 -11.16
C THR A 153 -12.47 -8.26 -11.88
N SER A 154 -11.99 -7.26 -11.16
CA SER A 154 -11.21 -6.15 -11.70
C SER A 154 -10.17 -5.66 -10.67
N PRO A 155 -9.09 -6.43 -10.45
CA PRO A 155 -8.09 -6.15 -9.41
C PRO A 155 -7.38 -4.80 -9.63
N ASN A 156 -7.11 -4.42 -10.88
CA ASN A 156 -6.45 -3.15 -11.21
C ASN A 156 -7.36 -1.94 -10.93
N PHE A 157 -8.65 -2.06 -11.21
CA PHE A 157 -9.62 -1.02 -10.87
C PHE A 157 -9.71 -0.82 -9.35
N THR A 158 -9.84 -1.91 -8.59
CA THR A 158 -9.90 -1.86 -7.12
C THR A 158 -8.61 -1.28 -6.55
N HIS A 159 -7.45 -1.67 -7.09
CA HIS A 159 -6.17 -1.09 -6.70
C HIS A 159 -6.13 0.43 -6.97
N SER A 160 -6.62 0.88 -8.13
CA SER A 160 -6.63 2.31 -8.47
C SER A 160 -7.47 3.15 -7.50
N ILE A 161 -8.58 2.61 -6.99
CA ILE A 161 -9.41 3.26 -5.97
C ILE A 161 -8.59 3.50 -4.69
N PHE A 162 -7.93 2.46 -4.17
CA PHE A 162 -7.08 2.60 -2.98
C PHE A 162 -5.90 3.54 -3.23
N GLN A 163 -5.26 3.44 -4.40
CA GLN A 163 -4.15 4.31 -4.76
C GLN A 163 -4.54 5.79 -4.74
N ARG A 164 -5.65 6.16 -5.37
CA ARG A 164 -6.16 7.54 -5.37
C ARG A 164 -6.51 8.03 -3.98
N TYR A 165 -7.18 7.19 -3.21
CA TYR A 165 -7.58 7.53 -1.84
C TYR A 165 -6.37 7.79 -0.95
N VAL A 166 -5.38 6.89 -0.96
CA VAL A 166 -4.16 7.04 -0.16
C VAL A 166 -3.28 8.17 -0.69
N LYS A 167 -3.19 8.37 -2.02
CA LYS A 167 -2.46 9.50 -2.60
C LYS A 167 -3.04 10.84 -2.14
N ALA A 168 -4.34 10.99 -2.14
CA ALA A 168 -4.99 12.20 -1.65
C ALA A 168 -4.69 12.48 -0.17
N PHE A 169 -4.59 11.46 0.66
CA PHE A 169 -4.12 11.58 2.03
C PHE A 169 -2.65 12.03 2.09
N CYS A 170 -1.75 11.44 1.29
CA CYS A 170 -0.35 11.87 1.20
C CYS A 170 -0.21 13.32 0.71
N ASP A 171 -1.10 13.77 -0.17
CA ASP A 171 -1.18 15.13 -0.69
C ASP A 171 -1.89 16.11 0.26
N ASN A 172 -2.19 15.69 1.50
CA ASN A 172 -2.90 16.46 2.54
C ASN A 172 -4.28 16.99 2.12
N LYS A 173 -4.96 16.33 1.17
CA LYS A 173 -6.33 16.68 0.78
C LYS A 173 -7.35 16.37 1.87
N PHE A 174 -7.03 15.44 2.77
CA PHE A 174 -7.76 15.19 4.03
C PHE A 174 -6.79 14.76 5.14
N ARG A 175 -7.16 15.06 6.40
CA ARG A 175 -6.28 14.85 7.56
C ARG A 175 -6.20 13.39 8.01
N GLU A 176 -7.33 12.69 7.96
CA GLU A 176 -7.46 11.34 8.48
C GLU A 176 -7.76 10.36 7.36
N LEU A 177 -6.95 9.31 7.26
CA LEU A 177 -7.13 8.25 6.27
C LEU A 177 -8.37 7.40 6.59
N LEU A 178 -8.58 7.09 7.85
CA LEU A 178 -9.73 6.33 8.35
C LEU A 178 -10.77 7.28 8.97
N PRO A 179 -12.05 6.88 9.07
CA PRO A 179 -12.64 5.72 8.41
C PRO A 179 -12.66 5.86 6.88
N PHE A 180 -12.74 4.73 6.18
CA PHE A 180 -12.96 4.69 4.74
C PHE A 180 -14.41 5.06 4.43
N ASP A 181 -14.63 6.13 3.71
CA ASP A 181 -15.98 6.65 3.44
C ASP A 181 -16.18 7.18 2.01
N LEU A 182 -17.46 7.23 1.58
CA LEU A 182 -17.84 7.68 0.25
C LEU A 182 -17.59 9.18 0.01
N SER A 183 -17.63 10.01 1.06
CA SER A 183 -17.45 11.45 0.90
C SER A 183 -16.03 11.75 0.47
N LYS A 184 -15.05 11.10 1.11
CA LYS A 184 -13.65 11.18 0.71
C LYS A 184 -13.40 10.57 -0.66
N LEU A 185 -14.06 9.43 -0.99
CA LEU A 185 -13.97 8.84 -2.34
C LEU A 185 -14.51 9.76 -3.42
N ARG A 186 -15.64 10.41 -3.19
CA ARG A 186 -16.20 11.41 -4.12
C ARG A 186 -15.24 12.59 -4.32
N TYR A 187 -14.62 13.04 -3.24
CA TYR A 187 -13.66 14.14 -3.29
C TYR A 187 -12.41 13.82 -4.14
N VAL A 188 -12.00 12.55 -4.21
CA VAL A 188 -10.82 12.09 -4.96
C VAL A 188 -11.17 11.46 -6.31
N SER A 189 -12.46 11.40 -6.66
CA SER A 189 -12.87 10.94 -7.99
C SER A 189 -12.45 11.96 -9.05
N ASP A 190 -12.02 11.44 -10.19
CA ASP A 190 -11.57 12.21 -11.35
C ASP A 190 -12.29 11.74 -12.61
N ASP A 191 -12.03 12.42 -13.72
CA ASP A 191 -12.62 12.13 -15.02
C ASP A 191 -12.43 10.66 -15.44
N SER A 192 -11.34 10.03 -15.05
CA SER A 192 -11.09 8.63 -15.40
C SER A 192 -12.07 7.68 -14.70
N LEU A 193 -12.51 7.96 -13.47
CA LEU A 193 -13.57 7.18 -12.81
C LEU A 193 -14.94 7.42 -13.47
N ILE A 194 -15.20 8.65 -13.93
CA ILE A 194 -16.41 8.99 -14.65
C ILE A 194 -16.47 8.23 -15.98
N ILE A 195 -15.37 8.23 -16.74
CA ILE A 195 -15.26 7.48 -18.00
C ILE A 195 -15.42 5.97 -17.78
N GLN A 196 -14.78 5.42 -16.73
CA GLN A 196 -14.92 4.00 -16.40
C GLN A 196 -16.38 3.63 -16.05
N LYS A 197 -17.08 4.49 -15.32
CA LYS A 197 -18.50 4.30 -15.04
C LYS A 197 -19.32 4.32 -16.33
N GLU A 198 -19.09 5.31 -17.20
CA GLU A 198 -19.79 5.45 -18.48
C GLU A 198 -19.58 4.23 -19.38
N ILE A 199 -18.35 3.75 -19.50
CA ILE A 199 -18.01 2.52 -20.26
C ILE A 199 -18.77 1.33 -19.68
N LEU A 200 -18.79 1.17 -18.36
CA LEU A 200 -19.49 0.05 -17.72
C LEU A 200 -21.01 0.12 -17.97
N GLU A 201 -21.61 1.30 -17.83
CA GLU A 201 -23.04 1.52 -18.11
C GLU A 201 -23.39 1.28 -19.58
N ALA A 202 -22.55 1.74 -20.49
CA ALA A 202 -22.70 1.49 -21.92
C ALA A 202 -22.57 -0.01 -22.24
N PHE A 203 -21.55 -0.67 -21.72
CA PHE A 203 -21.32 -2.10 -21.92
C PHE A 203 -22.49 -2.96 -21.44
N MET A 204 -23.15 -2.59 -20.34
CA MET A 204 -24.35 -3.29 -19.87
C MET A 204 -25.52 -3.22 -20.87
N LYS A 205 -25.63 -2.14 -21.65
CA LYS A 205 -26.69 -1.91 -22.64
C LYS A 205 -26.45 -2.59 -24.00
N LEU A 206 -25.21 -2.97 -24.30
CA LEU A 206 -24.84 -3.59 -25.56
C LEU A 206 -25.42 -5.01 -25.69
N SER A 207 -25.71 -5.43 -26.92
CA SER A 207 -26.03 -6.81 -27.26
C SER A 207 -24.83 -7.73 -26.99
N LYS A 208 -25.05 -9.06 -27.00
CA LYS A 208 -23.97 -10.03 -26.78
C LYS A 208 -22.88 -9.92 -27.85
N GLN A 209 -23.28 -9.67 -29.11
CA GLN A 209 -22.34 -9.52 -30.23
C GLN A 209 -21.53 -8.24 -30.10
N ASP A 210 -22.21 -7.10 -29.83
CA ASP A 210 -21.55 -5.81 -29.68
C ASP A 210 -20.56 -5.80 -28.50
N LYS A 211 -20.87 -6.51 -27.42
CA LYS A 211 -19.94 -6.71 -26.29
C LYS A 211 -18.65 -7.42 -26.72
N TYR A 212 -18.80 -8.46 -27.54
CA TYR A 212 -17.66 -9.20 -28.05
C TYR A 212 -16.79 -8.31 -28.94
N ASP A 213 -17.40 -7.56 -29.85
CA ASP A 213 -16.70 -6.68 -30.78
C ASP A 213 -16.01 -5.51 -30.02
N ALA A 214 -16.66 -4.93 -29.00
CA ALA A 214 -16.07 -3.91 -28.16
C ALA A 214 -14.85 -4.45 -27.37
N LEU A 215 -14.96 -5.66 -26.80
CA LEU A 215 -13.83 -6.27 -26.09
C LEU A 215 -12.67 -6.61 -27.02
N ARG A 216 -12.97 -7.10 -28.24
CA ARG A 216 -11.96 -7.36 -29.27
C ARG A 216 -11.20 -6.08 -29.61
N PHE A 217 -11.92 -4.98 -29.89
CA PHE A 217 -11.32 -3.68 -30.17
C PHE A 217 -10.42 -3.22 -29.01
N LEU A 218 -10.89 -3.30 -27.77
CA LEU A 218 -10.10 -2.91 -26.59
C LEU A 218 -8.84 -3.78 -26.45
N ASN A 219 -8.94 -5.07 -26.68
CA ASN A 219 -7.77 -5.96 -26.64
C ASN A 219 -6.75 -5.60 -27.73
N GLU A 220 -7.19 -5.29 -28.94
CA GLU A 220 -6.29 -4.88 -30.03
C GLU A 220 -5.51 -3.61 -29.70
N ILE A 221 -6.14 -2.59 -29.09
CA ILE A 221 -5.45 -1.35 -28.75
C ILE A 221 -4.64 -1.40 -27.44
N THR A 222 -4.79 -2.44 -26.63
CA THR A 222 -4.05 -2.62 -25.37
C THR A 222 -2.96 -3.67 -25.43
N SER A 223 -2.90 -4.49 -26.50
CA SER A 223 -1.94 -5.59 -26.64
C SER A 223 -0.47 -5.14 -26.64
N ASP A 224 -0.18 -3.92 -27.11
CA ASP A 224 1.20 -3.39 -27.16
C ASP A 224 1.67 -2.77 -25.82
N VAL A 225 0.78 -2.67 -24.82
CA VAL A 225 1.12 -2.03 -23.54
C VAL A 225 1.74 -3.01 -22.55
N ASP A 226 1.50 -4.31 -22.70
CA ASP A 226 2.00 -5.35 -21.78
C ASP A 226 3.43 -5.82 -22.10
N ASP A 227 3.95 -5.61 -23.33
CA ASP A 227 5.32 -5.98 -23.71
C ASP A 227 6.39 -4.97 -23.22
N HIS A 228 6.00 -3.84 -22.65
CA HIS A 228 6.92 -2.79 -22.15
C HIS A 228 6.84 -2.57 -20.63
N ARG A 229 6.26 -3.50 -19.89
CA ARG A 229 6.23 -3.48 -18.41
C ARG A 229 6.95 -4.72 -17.86
#